data_9d61556edac233da9466fd5030dcb400
#
_entry.id   9d61556edac233da9466fd5030dcb400
#
_cell.length_a   1.000
_cell.length_b   1.000
_cell.length_c   1.000
_cell.angle_alpha   90.00
_cell.angle_beta   90.00
_cell.angle_gamma   90.00
#
_symmetry.space_group_name_H-M   'P 1'
#
loop_
_entity.id
_entity.type
_entity.pdbx_description
1 polymer ?
#
loop_
_entity_poly.entity_id
_entity_poly.type
_entity_poly.pdbx_seq_one_letter_code
_entity_poly.pdbx_strand_id
1 'polypeptide(L)'
;MTRRPRSLTFLIIAITAFGAPGSVFAQSSPKLVNVYIDSVMAADTNEGTDPRLGPMDQKLRGLFGFSTYSLIGHNEGQTDCGKMIAFTLPGGKILHVQPRAIDGDMIAMEIVLFDGTRPMMTTDLKLKNNGTLIVGGPRYEQGMMIISIGASTGGSPMQAQATPADTTTR
;
A
#
# COMPACT_ATOMS: atom_id res chain seq x y z
N MET A 1 -54.17 27.02 -77.21
CA MET A 1 -52.76 26.70 -76.93
C MET A 1 -52.47 27.21 -75.53
N THR A 2 -52.54 26.34 -74.51
CA THR A 2 -52.48 26.73 -73.11
C THR A 2 -51.29 25.93 -72.44
N ARG A 3 -50.21 26.62 -72.19
CA ARG A 3 -49.04 26.04 -71.46
C ARG A 3 -49.28 26.10 -69.96
N ARG A 4 -49.29 24.95 -69.30
CA ARG A 4 -49.36 24.84 -67.90
C ARG A 4 -47.95 25.00 -67.29
N PRO A 5 -47.74 25.75 -66.16
CA PRO A 5 -46.47 25.78 -65.47
C PRO A 5 -46.31 24.55 -64.55
N ARG A 6 -45.15 23.95 -64.63
CA ARG A 6 -44.74 22.87 -63.73
C ARG A 6 -44.34 23.45 -62.39
N SER A 7 -45.07 23.12 -61.31
CA SER A 7 -44.70 23.41 -59.93
C SER A 7 -43.54 22.49 -59.50
N LEU A 8 -42.41 23.07 -59.23
CA LEU A 8 -41.31 22.37 -58.55
C LEU A 8 -41.61 22.33 -57.03
N THR A 9 -41.93 21.15 -56.53
CA THR A 9 -42.07 20.92 -55.10
C THR A 9 -40.65 20.68 -54.50
N PHE A 10 -40.14 21.63 -53.72
CA PHE A 10 -38.91 21.47 -52.97
C PHE A 10 -39.18 20.60 -51.71
N LEU A 11 -38.64 19.40 -51.74
CA LEU A 11 -38.63 18.49 -50.57
C LEU A 11 -37.52 18.93 -49.62
N ILE A 12 -37.89 19.58 -48.51
CA ILE A 12 -36.94 19.91 -47.41
C ILE A 12 -36.77 18.66 -46.55
N ILE A 13 -35.62 17.99 -46.67
CA ILE A 13 -35.25 16.89 -45.79
C ILE A 13 -34.62 17.54 -44.53
N ALA A 14 -35.36 17.55 -43.41
CA ALA A 14 -34.83 17.92 -42.10
C ALA A 14 -34.02 16.75 -41.54
N ILE A 15 -32.69 16.86 -41.56
CA ILE A 15 -31.79 15.94 -40.89
C ILE A 15 -31.78 16.28 -39.40
N THR A 16 -32.57 15.56 -38.60
CA THR A 16 -32.45 15.59 -37.12
C THR A 16 -31.19 14.83 -36.71
N ALA A 17 -30.13 15.57 -36.37
CA ALA A 17 -28.94 15.01 -35.74
C ALA A 17 -29.31 14.51 -34.34
N PHE A 18 -29.45 13.20 -34.21
CA PHE A 18 -29.66 12.53 -32.94
C PHE A 18 -28.29 12.49 -32.22
N GLY A 19 -28.01 13.51 -31.37
CA GLY A 19 -26.85 13.55 -30.51
C GLY A 19 -26.95 12.44 -29.45
N ALA A 20 -26.16 11.36 -29.61
CA ALA A 20 -26.04 10.36 -28.58
C ALA A 20 -25.39 10.99 -27.31
N PRO A 21 -25.97 10.85 -26.11
CA PRO A 21 -25.30 11.28 -24.89
C PRO A 21 -24.06 10.41 -24.73
N GLY A 22 -22.89 11.02 -24.92
CA GLY A 22 -21.62 10.39 -24.61
C GLY A 22 -21.58 10.09 -23.09
N SER A 23 -21.62 8.81 -22.73
CA SER A 23 -21.41 8.36 -21.36
C SER A 23 -20.00 8.74 -20.96
N VAL A 24 -19.87 9.79 -20.17
CA VAL A 24 -18.61 10.15 -19.50
C VAL A 24 -18.38 9.08 -18.45
N PHE A 25 -17.59 8.07 -18.78
CA PHE A 25 -17.04 7.17 -17.78
C PHE A 25 -16.14 8.00 -16.88
N ALA A 26 -16.60 8.30 -15.68
CA ALA A 26 -15.76 8.86 -14.62
C ALA A 26 -14.65 7.83 -14.33
N GLN A 27 -13.47 8.05 -14.89
CA GLN A 27 -12.28 7.29 -14.55
C GLN A 27 -11.92 7.69 -13.11
N SER A 28 -12.28 6.83 -12.16
CA SER A 28 -11.77 6.95 -10.80
C SER A 28 -10.25 6.86 -10.90
N SER A 29 -9.55 7.91 -10.54
CA SER A 29 -8.08 7.89 -10.47
C SER A 29 -7.67 6.72 -9.58
N PRO A 30 -6.69 5.91 -10.01
CA PRO A 30 -6.21 4.80 -9.19
C PRO A 30 -5.75 5.35 -7.84
N LYS A 31 -6.29 4.79 -6.76
CA LYS A 31 -5.88 5.15 -5.41
C LYS A 31 -4.60 4.41 -5.09
N LEU A 32 -3.48 5.11 -5.10
CA LEU A 32 -2.16 4.58 -4.77
C LEU A 32 -2.03 4.34 -3.27
N VAL A 33 -1.43 3.21 -2.91
CA VAL A 33 -1.09 2.82 -1.55
C VAL A 33 0.41 2.58 -1.48
N ASN A 34 1.09 3.32 -0.59
CA ASN A 34 2.47 3.05 -0.23
C ASN A 34 2.46 2.00 0.89
N VAL A 35 3.33 1.00 0.77
CA VAL A 35 3.46 -0.10 1.73
C VAL A 35 4.90 -0.12 2.22
N TYR A 36 5.07 -0.21 3.55
CA TYR A 36 6.35 -0.26 4.24
C TYR A 36 6.45 -1.55 5.04
N ILE A 37 7.53 -2.27 4.88
CA ILE A 37 7.75 -3.55 5.55
C ILE A 37 9.10 -3.52 6.24
N ASP A 38 9.10 -3.60 7.57
CA ASP A 38 10.31 -3.83 8.35
C ASP A 38 10.32 -5.26 8.84
N SER A 39 11.47 -5.92 8.69
CA SER A 39 11.74 -7.24 9.24
C SER A 39 12.68 -7.08 10.41
N VAL A 40 12.25 -7.52 11.58
CA VAL A 40 13.01 -7.43 12.83
C VAL A 40 13.30 -8.82 13.35
N MET A 41 14.53 -9.11 13.70
CA MET A 41 14.89 -10.30 14.45
C MET A 41 14.78 -10.00 15.95
N ALA A 42 14.02 -10.82 16.65
CA ALA A 42 13.90 -10.79 18.10
C ALA A 42 14.55 -12.04 18.70
N ALA A 43 15.46 -11.86 19.63
CA ALA A 43 16.21 -12.94 20.26
C ALA A 43 16.54 -12.61 21.72
N ASP A 44 16.86 -13.63 22.49
CA ASP A 44 17.36 -13.47 23.87
C ASP A 44 18.87 -13.53 23.87
N THR A 45 19.49 -12.45 23.40
CA THR A 45 20.95 -12.23 23.42
C THR A 45 21.28 -11.00 24.25
N ASN A 46 22.58 -10.77 24.49
CA ASN A 46 23.04 -9.60 25.26
C ASN A 46 23.49 -8.44 24.37
N GLU A 47 23.14 -8.45 23.08
CA GLU A 47 23.61 -7.46 22.10
C GLU A 47 22.87 -6.12 22.16
N GLY A 48 21.76 -6.06 22.92
CA GLY A 48 20.92 -4.87 22.99
C GLY A 48 20.01 -4.69 21.78
N THR A 49 19.36 -3.52 21.69
CA THR A 49 18.44 -3.20 20.60
C THR A 49 19.09 -2.31 19.56
N ASP A 50 18.80 -2.58 18.30
CA ASP A 50 19.25 -1.77 17.16
C ASP A 50 18.66 -0.34 17.23
N PRO A 51 19.50 0.71 17.29
CA PRO A 51 19.02 2.09 17.37
C PRO A 51 18.12 2.52 16.20
N ARG A 52 18.23 1.84 15.03
CA ARG A 52 17.41 2.12 13.85
C ARG A 52 15.92 1.84 14.06
N LEU A 53 15.58 1.03 15.05
CA LEU A 53 14.20 0.74 15.42
C LEU A 53 13.48 1.95 16.06
N GLY A 54 14.22 2.88 16.66
CA GLY A 54 13.68 4.09 17.23
C GLY A 54 12.44 3.86 18.10
N PRO A 55 11.31 4.54 17.84
CA PRO A 55 10.09 4.38 18.63
C PRO A 55 9.45 2.99 18.54
N MET A 56 9.82 2.16 17.56
CA MET A 56 9.32 0.80 17.40
C MET A 56 9.85 -0.11 18.53
N ASP A 57 11.04 0.11 19.05
CA ASP A 57 11.64 -0.70 20.13
C ASP A 57 10.69 -0.81 21.33
N GLN A 58 10.15 0.30 21.80
CA GLN A 58 9.24 0.29 22.94
C GLN A 58 7.98 -0.55 22.67
N LYS A 59 7.44 -0.49 21.45
CA LYS A 59 6.29 -1.30 21.05
C LYS A 59 6.64 -2.78 20.99
N LEU A 60 7.79 -3.11 20.42
CA LEU A 60 8.27 -4.49 20.33
C LEU A 60 8.47 -5.10 21.72
N ARG A 61 9.08 -4.39 22.66
CA ARG A 61 9.25 -4.84 24.04
C ARG A 61 7.93 -5.02 24.77
N GLY A 62 6.95 -4.19 24.49
CA GLY A 62 5.61 -4.29 25.07
C GLY A 62 4.78 -5.47 24.53
N LEU A 63 5.05 -5.92 23.29
CA LEU A 63 4.32 -7.00 22.64
C LEU A 63 5.00 -8.37 22.76
N PHE A 64 6.34 -8.38 22.75
CA PHE A 64 7.17 -9.59 22.72
C PHE A 64 8.21 -9.51 23.82
N GLY A 65 8.42 -10.56 24.57
CA GLY A 65 9.28 -10.58 25.77
C GLY A 65 10.77 -10.81 25.50
N PHE A 66 11.29 -10.48 24.31
CA PHE A 66 12.69 -10.68 23.97
C PHE A 66 13.60 -9.57 24.50
N SER A 67 14.87 -9.89 24.75
CA SER A 67 15.86 -8.92 25.24
C SER A 67 16.52 -8.09 24.15
N THR A 68 16.56 -8.61 22.92
CA THR A 68 17.25 -7.99 21.78
C THR A 68 16.33 -7.93 20.55
N TYR A 69 16.39 -6.78 19.87
CA TYR A 69 15.69 -6.55 18.61
C TYR A 69 16.65 -5.92 17.59
N SER A 70 16.76 -6.54 16.40
CA SER A 70 17.64 -6.08 15.34
C SER A 70 16.86 -5.91 14.03
N LEU A 71 16.97 -4.76 13.37
CA LEU A 71 16.39 -4.53 12.05
C LEU A 71 17.21 -5.30 11.01
N ILE A 72 16.61 -6.33 10.42
CA ILE A 72 17.26 -7.24 9.46
C ILE A 72 16.80 -7.03 8.03
N GLY A 73 15.79 -6.21 7.79
CA GLY A 73 15.32 -5.86 6.45
C GLY A 73 14.34 -4.68 6.50
N HIS A 74 14.43 -3.87 5.46
CA HIS A 74 13.50 -2.78 5.20
C HIS A 74 13.11 -2.83 3.72
N ASN A 75 11.83 -2.80 3.44
CA ASN A 75 11.28 -2.78 2.08
C ASN A 75 10.18 -1.73 2.01
N GLU A 76 10.12 -1.05 0.89
CA GLU A 76 9.03 -0.14 0.57
C GLU A 76 8.57 -0.33 -0.86
N GLY A 77 7.33 0.00 -1.14
CA GLY A 77 6.79 -0.06 -2.48
C GLY A 77 5.43 0.57 -2.59
N GLN A 78 5.01 0.81 -3.80
CA GLN A 78 3.74 1.44 -4.11
C GLN A 78 2.93 0.56 -5.05
N THR A 79 1.63 0.44 -4.79
CA THR A 79 0.70 -0.31 -5.63
C THR A 79 -0.65 0.38 -5.71
N ASP A 80 -1.41 0.11 -6.77
CA ASP A 80 -2.80 0.54 -6.89
C ASP A 80 -3.69 -0.30 -5.96
N CYS A 81 -4.73 0.31 -5.43
CA CYS A 81 -5.79 -0.43 -4.75
C CYS A 81 -6.37 -1.49 -5.69
N GLY A 82 -6.41 -2.74 -5.23
CA GLY A 82 -6.81 -3.92 -6.00
C GLY A 82 -5.65 -4.67 -6.66
N LYS A 83 -4.45 -4.09 -6.75
CA LYS A 83 -3.26 -4.79 -7.27
C LYS A 83 -2.38 -5.31 -6.14
N MET A 84 -1.73 -6.43 -6.40
CA MET A 84 -0.80 -7.07 -5.47
C MET A 84 0.62 -6.53 -5.68
N ILE A 85 1.36 -6.37 -4.58
CA ILE A 85 2.80 -6.16 -4.56
C ILE A 85 3.47 -7.25 -3.72
N ALA A 86 4.67 -7.67 -4.11
CA ALA A 86 5.43 -8.71 -3.43
C ALA A 86 6.73 -8.16 -2.87
N PHE A 87 7.07 -8.53 -1.64
CA PHE A 87 8.31 -8.17 -0.98
C PHE A 87 9.09 -9.43 -0.61
N THR A 88 10.39 -9.42 -0.90
CA THR A 88 11.30 -10.49 -0.45
C THR A 88 11.78 -10.14 0.96
N LEU A 89 11.54 -11.05 1.91
CA LEU A 89 11.96 -10.93 3.30
C LEU A 89 13.20 -11.79 3.58
N PRO A 90 13.91 -11.51 4.69
CA PRO A 90 15.00 -12.35 5.14
C PRO A 90 14.59 -13.83 5.23
N GLY A 91 15.56 -14.73 4.98
CA GLY A 91 15.30 -16.18 4.93
C GLY A 91 14.53 -16.67 3.71
N GLY A 92 14.51 -15.88 2.61
CA GLY A 92 13.90 -16.28 1.33
C GLY A 92 12.37 -16.34 1.35
N LYS A 93 11.74 -15.72 2.35
CA LYS A 93 10.28 -15.63 2.43
C LYS A 93 9.75 -14.51 1.55
N ILE A 94 8.51 -14.67 1.06
CA ILE A 94 7.85 -13.68 0.20
C ILE A 94 6.56 -13.24 0.88
N LEU A 95 6.41 -11.93 1.01
CA LEU A 95 5.19 -11.30 1.54
C LEU A 95 4.42 -10.66 0.38
N HIS A 96 3.25 -11.17 0.09
CA HIS A 96 2.29 -10.54 -0.82
C HIS A 96 1.39 -9.61 -0.03
N VAL A 97 1.22 -8.39 -0.53
CA VAL A 97 0.32 -7.39 0.03
C VAL A 97 -0.60 -6.91 -1.07
N GLN A 98 -1.90 -7.00 -0.84
CA GLN A 98 -2.90 -6.51 -1.78
C GLN A 98 -3.86 -5.57 -1.07
N PRO A 99 -3.76 -4.25 -1.27
CA PRO A 99 -4.78 -3.32 -0.82
C PRO A 99 -6.11 -3.64 -1.53
N ARG A 100 -7.18 -3.91 -0.75
CA ARG A 100 -8.49 -4.30 -1.28
C ARG A 100 -9.43 -3.12 -1.38
N ALA A 101 -9.43 -2.24 -0.39
CA ALA A 101 -10.29 -1.08 -0.33
C ALA A 101 -9.67 0.04 0.51
N ILE A 102 -10.05 1.28 0.18
CA ILE A 102 -9.75 2.47 0.97
C ILE A 102 -11.09 3.11 1.31
N ASP A 103 -11.41 3.11 2.60
CA ASP A 103 -12.65 3.65 3.15
C ASP A 103 -12.32 4.75 4.18
N GLY A 104 -12.48 6.00 3.75
CA GLY A 104 -12.05 7.15 4.54
C GLY A 104 -10.56 7.09 4.86
N ASP A 105 -10.25 6.97 6.15
CA ASP A 105 -8.89 6.87 6.71
C ASP A 105 -8.43 5.40 6.93
N MET A 106 -9.20 4.42 6.49
CA MET A 106 -8.90 3.00 6.67
C MET A 106 -8.50 2.35 5.34
N ILE A 107 -7.41 1.58 5.38
CA ILE A 107 -6.90 0.79 4.27
C ILE A 107 -7.12 -0.69 4.61
N ALA A 108 -7.98 -1.35 3.86
CA ALA A 108 -8.18 -2.79 3.97
C ALA A 108 -7.21 -3.51 3.03
N MET A 109 -6.50 -4.51 3.54
CA MET A 109 -5.48 -5.26 2.78
C MET A 109 -5.58 -6.74 3.08
N GLU A 110 -5.28 -7.55 2.06
CA GLU A 110 -4.97 -8.97 2.23
C GLU A 110 -3.45 -9.14 2.24
N ILE A 111 -2.98 -9.96 3.16
CA ILE A 111 -1.56 -10.27 3.35
C ILE A 111 -1.38 -11.79 3.27
N VAL A 112 -0.42 -12.23 2.46
CA VAL A 112 -0.04 -13.65 2.38
C VAL A 112 1.46 -13.78 2.52
N LEU A 113 1.90 -14.53 3.53
CA LEU A 113 3.31 -14.87 3.72
C LEU A 113 3.59 -16.26 3.15
N PHE A 114 4.60 -16.37 2.31
CA PHE A 114 5.04 -17.62 1.69
C PHE A 114 6.42 -18.06 2.18
N ASP A 115 6.63 -19.36 2.25
CA ASP A 115 7.92 -20.02 2.33
C ASP A 115 8.12 -20.83 1.05
N GLY A 116 8.96 -20.32 0.14
CA GLY A 116 8.99 -20.82 -1.24
C GLY A 116 7.63 -20.65 -1.92
N THR A 117 7.00 -21.75 -2.30
CA THR A 117 5.66 -21.77 -2.93
C THR A 117 4.52 -22.04 -1.93
N ARG A 118 4.85 -22.34 -0.67
CA ARG A 118 3.87 -22.71 0.35
C ARG A 118 3.37 -21.48 1.12
N PRO A 119 2.06 -21.20 1.13
CA PRO A 119 1.52 -20.17 1.99
C PRO A 119 1.61 -20.61 3.46
N MET A 120 2.22 -19.79 4.30
CA MET A 120 2.34 -19.99 5.73
C MET A 120 1.26 -19.27 6.52
N MET A 121 0.86 -18.09 6.05
CA MET A 121 -0.14 -17.25 6.70
C MET A 121 -0.92 -16.48 5.63
N THR A 122 -2.23 -16.43 5.80
CA THR A 122 -3.12 -15.54 5.04
C THR A 122 -3.97 -14.78 6.03
N THR A 123 -4.04 -13.48 5.90
CA THR A 123 -4.84 -12.63 6.79
C THR A 123 -5.37 -11.40 6.07
N ASP A 124 -6.60 -11.02 6.42
CA ASP A 124 -7.16 -9.72 6.08
C ASP A 124 -6.99 -8.79 7.25
N LEU A 125 -6.57 -7.56 6.97
CA LEU A 125 -6.38 -6.55 7.99
C LEU A 125 -6.91 -5.20 7.52
N LYS A 126 -7.21 -4.33 8.48
CA LYS A 126 -7.54 -2.93 8.26
C LYS A 126 -6.56 -2.07 9.04
N LEU A 127 -5.83 -1.23 8.35
CA LEU A 127 -4.93 -0.23 8.95
C LEU A 127 -5.53 1.16 8.80
N LYS A 128 -5.34 1.97 9.82
CA LYS A 128 -5.51 3.41 9.68
C LYS A 128 -4.45 3.96 8.74
N ASN A 129 -4.77 4.98 7.97
CA ASN A 129 -3.78 5.66 7.12
C ASN A 129 -2.57 6.12 7.95
N ASN A 130 -1.36 5.85 7.49
CA ASN A 130 -0.10 5.98 8.23
C ASN A 130 -0.02 5.07 9.47
N GLY A 131 -0.90 4.08 9.59
CA GLY A 131 -0.86 3.10 10.65
C GLY A 131 0.16 1.99 10.39
N THR A 132 0.51 1.28 11.45
CA THR A 132 1.43 0.15 11.41
C THR A 132 0.87 -1.02 12.21
N LEU A 133 0.90 -2.21 11.62
CA LEU A 133 0.63 -3.48 12.27
C LEU A 133 1.95 -4.21 12.52
N ILE A 134 2.12 -4.79 13.70
CA ILE A 134 3.26 -5.62 14.04
C ILE A 134 2.77 -7.06 14.23
N VAL A 135 3.36 -7.99 13.52
CA VAL A 135 2.98 -9.42 13.52
C VAL A 135 4.21 -10.26 13.87
N GLY A 136 4.03 -11.20 14.80
CA GLY A 136 5.02 -12.24 15.05
C GLY A 136 5.07 -13.21 13.87
N GLY A 137 6.24 -13.42 13.32
CA GLY A 137 6.48 -14.29 12.18
C GLY A 137 7.09 -15.63 12.56
N PRO A 138 7.69 -16.35 11.62
CA PRO A 138 8.30 -17.65 11.86
C PRO A 138 9.61 -17.54 12.62
N ARG A 139 10.13 -18.70 13.07
CA ARG A 139 11.49 -18.80 13.58
C ARG A 139 12.48 -18.37 12.50
N TYR A 140 13.46 -17.58 12.91
CA TYR A 140 14.55 -17.10 12.08
C TYR A 140 15.85 -17.12 12.85
N GLU A 141 16.85 -17.85 12.33
CA GLU A 141 18.13 -18.07 13.01
C GLU A 141 17.94 -18.53 14.48
N GLN A 142 18.49 -17.77 15.43
CA GLN A 142 18.42 -18.07 16.86
C GLN A 142 17.19 -17.46 17.56
N GLY A 143 16.31 -16.79 16.82
CA GLY A 143 15.20 -16.05 17.35
C GLY A 143 13.90 -16.21 16.55
N MET A 144 13.13 -15.13 16.53
CA MET A 144 11.87 -15.02 15.79
C MET A 144 11.93 -13.81 14.89
N MET A 145 11.46 -13.94 13.66
CA MET A 145 11.25 -12.80 12.79
C MET A 145 9.92 -12.13 13.16
N ILE A 146 9.95 -10.84 13.37
CA ILE A 146 8.78 -9.99 13.54
C ILE A 146 8.64 -9.14 12.28
N ILE A 147 7.43 -9.02 11.75
CA ILE A 147 7.15 -8.25 10.55
C ILE A 147 6.30 -7.04 10.95
N SER A 148 6.80 -5.85 10.66
CA SER A 148 6.05 -4.59 10.78
C SER A 148 5.52 -4.22 9.40
N ILE A 149 4.23 -3.96 9.29
CA ILE A 149 3.54 -3.64 8.04
C ILE A 149 2.89 -2.28 8.21
N GLY A 150 3.38 -1.31 7.46
CA GLY A 150 2.81 0.03 7.41
C GLY A 150 2.15 0.29 6.06
N ALA A 151 1.12 1.14 6.04
CA ALA A 151 0.51 1.59 4.79
C ALA A 151 0.06 3.04 4.87
N SER A 152 0.18 3.75 3.73
CA SER A 152 -0.33 5.11 3.59
C SER A 152 -0.93 5.35 2.20
N THR A 153 -1.91 6.25 2.15
CA THR A 153 -2.47 6.80 0.91
C THR A 153 -2.00 8.23 0.74
N GLY A 154 -1.66 8.63 -0.50
CA GLY A 154 -1.10 9.96 -0.77
C GLY A 154 0.41 9.89 -0.98
N GLY A 155 0.91 10.50 -2.05
CA GLY A 155 2.30 10.47 -2.43
C GLY A 155 3.18 11.27 -1.48
N SER A 156 3.91 10.56 -0.65
CA SER A 156 5.28 10.83 -0.18
C SER A 156 5.62 9.81 0.89
N PRO A 157 6.75 9.14 0.82
CA PRO A 157 7.24 8.36 1.94
C PRO A 157 7.36 9.30 3.14
N MET A 158 6.92 8.83 4.30
CA MET A 158 7.12 9.52 5.56
C MET A 158 8.62 9.55 5.83
N GLN A 159 9.29 10.61 5.36
CA GLN A 159 10.65 10.89 5.78
C GLN A 159 10.60 11.03 7.31
N ALA A 160 11.34 10.17 7.99
CA ALA A 160 11.65 10.38 9.38
C ALA A 160 12.15 11.82 9.49
N GLN A 161 11.39 12.70 10.16
CA GLN A 161 11.82 14.07 10.43
C GLN A 161 13.09 13.96 11.28
N ALA A 162 14.23 14.06 10.62
CA ALA A 162 15.46 14.45 11.29
C ALA A 162 15.21 15.87 11.81
N THR A 163 15.05 16.00 13.10
CA THR A 163 15.05 17.28 13.81
C THR A 163 16.33 18.02 13.41
N PRO A 164 16.25 19.22 12.81
CA PRO A 164 17.47 19.98 12.57
C PRO A 164 18.10 20.31 13.91
N ALA A 165 19.36 19.88 14.07
CA ALA A 165 20.19 20.31 15.17
C ALA A 165 20.28 21.83 15.13
N ASP A 166 19.77 22.48 16.16
CA ASP A 166 19.92 23.90 16.40
C ASP A 166 21.41 24.21 16.57
N THR A 167 22.02 24.76 15.51
CA THR A 167 23.38 25.29 15.57
C THR A 167 23.30 26.71 16.09
N THR A 168 23.19 26.87 17.40
CA THR A 168 23.45 28.15 18.04
C THR A 168 24.95 28.35 18.15
N THR A 169 25.49 29.08 17.18
CA THR A 169 26.84 29.64 17.24
C THR A 169 26.82 30.87 18.16
N ARG A 170 27.70 30.84 19.13
CA ARG A 170 28.16 32.04 19.82
C ARG A 170 29.68 32.00 19.96
#